data_388a346920e3a35c32c8470596c21eb7
#
_entry.id   388a346920e3a35c32c8470596c21eb7
#
_cell.length_a   1.000
_cell.length_b   1.000
_cell.length_c   1.000
_cell.angle_alpha   90.00
_cell.angle_beta   90.00
_cell.angle_gamma   90.00
#
_symmetry.space_group_name_H-M   'P 1'
#
loop_
_entity.id
_entity.type
_entity.pdbx_description
1 polymer ?
#
loop_
_entity_poly.entity_id
_entity_poly.type
_entity_poly.pdbx_seq_one_letter_code
_entity_poly.pdbx_strand_id
1 'polypeptide(L)'
;MTKTVENLKEAIAGEAKARLEYTAFAMQAMQEGHPEIAQLFLEAAGAEAIHGVSHLKVAGGVGSTRENLDESANGEDYEIEEMYPRFIREAEQEGRQDAAASFRMAVERERHHRAMFKQAFEAFGNQR
;
A
#
# COMPACT_ATOMS: atom_id res chain seq x y z
N MET A 1 -4.26 22.40 10.28
CA MET A 1 -3.68 21.08 10.67
C MET A 1 -2.54 21.31 11.65
N THR A 2 -2.51 20.59 12.75
CA THR A 2 -1.43 20.75 13.74
C THR A 2 -0.13 20.12 13.24
N LYS A 3 0.99 20.53 13.83
CA LYS A 3 2.30 19.95 13.53
C LYS A 3 2.34 18.46 13.83
N THR A 4 1.70 18.02 14.91
CA THR A 4 1.64 16.59 15.27
C THR A 4 0.92 15.79 14.19
N VAL A 5 -0.19 16.28 13.65
CA VAL A 5 -0.91 15.61 12.56
C VAL A 5 -0.07 15.53 11.30
N GLU A 6 0.61 16.61 10.95
CA GLU A 6 1.53 16.63 9.81
C GLU A 6 2.67 15.62 10.01
N ASN A 7 3.25 15.59 11.20
CA ASN A 7 4.34 14.68 11.53
C ASN A 7 3.90 13.21 11.48
N LEU A 8 2.69 12.90 11.96
CA LEU A 8 2.15 11.55 11.86
C LEU A 8 1.99 11.11 10.40
N LYS A 9 1.50 11.99 9.55
CA LYS A 9 1.37 11.68 8.11
C LYS A 9 2.71 11.40 7.46
N GLU A 10 3.71 12.23 7.76
CA GLU A 10 5.06 12.06 7.24
C GLU A 10 5.70 10.76 7.75
N ALA A 11 5.53 10.45 9.03
CA ALA A 11 6.04 9.23 9.63
C ALA A 11 5.40 7.99 8.99
N ILE A 12 4.08 7.98 8.82
CA ILE A 12 3.36 6.88 8.19
C ILE A 12 3.89 6.64 6.76
N ALA A 13 4.02 7.70 5.98
CA ALA A 13 4.54 7.60 4.61
C ALA A 13 5.98 7.09 4.59
N GLY A 14 6.83 7.57 5.51
CA GLY A 14 8.22 7.12 5.61
C GLY A 14 8.35 5.66 6.01
N GLU A 15 7.57 5.21 6.98
CA GLU A 15 7.58 3.81 7.42
C GLU A 15 7.09 2.88 6.31
N ALA A 16 6.03 3.27 5.60
CA ALA A 16 5.49 2.48 4.49
C ALA A 16 6.51 2.35 3.36
N LYS A 17 7.19 3.44 3.01
CA LYS A 17 8.24 3.45 1.99
C LYS A 17 9.42 2.60 2.43
N ALA A 18 9.88 2.74 3.67
CA ALA A 18 10.99 1.98 4.20
C ALA A 18 10.70 0.47 4.17
N ARG A 19 9.50 0.07 4.56
CA ARG A 19 9.09 -1.33 4.50
C ARG A 19 9.20 -1.89 3.09
N LEU A 20 8.71 -1.14 2.11
CA LEU A 20 8.76 -1.56 0.71
C LEU A 20 10.20 -1.63 0.20
N GLU A 21 11.00 -0.61 0.50
CA GLU A 21 12.42 -0.56 0.10
C GLU A 21 13.20 -1.73 0.70
N TYR A 22 13.06 -1.98 2.00
CA TYR A 22 13.79 -3.06 2.65
C TYR A 22 13.38 -4.44 2.13
N THR A 23 12.10 -4.61 1.79
CA THR A 23 11.62 -5.85 1.15
C THR A 23 12.31 -6.04 -0.21
N ALA A 24 12.36 -5.01 -1.03
CA ALA A 24 13.03 -5.06 -2.33
C ALA A 24 14.54 -5.26 -2.20
N PHE A 25 15.16 -4.61 -1.22
CA PHE A 25 16.60 -4.74 -0.95
C PHE A 25 16.95 -6.15 -0.49
N ALA A 26 16.06 -6.78 0.30
CA ALA A 26 16.23 -8.18 0.70
C ALA A 26 16.21 -9.11 -0.52
N MET A 27 15.27 -8.87 -1.44
CA MET A 27 15.18 -9.65 -2.68
C MET A 27 16.44 -9.51 -3.51
N GLN A 28 16.97 -8.31 -3.63
CA GLN A 28 18.21 -8.05 -4.36
C GLN A 28 19.41 -8.72 -3.69
N ALA A 29 19.50 -8.65 -2.36
CA ALA A 29 20.56 -9.31 -1.61
C ALA A 29 20.55 -10.83 -1.81
N MET A 30 19.36 -11.45 -1.83
CA MET A 30 19.23 -12.88 -2.12
C MET A 30 19.71 -13.19 -3.54
N GLN A 31 19.33 -12.37 -4.50
CA GLN A 31 19.72 -12.55 -5.91
C GLN A 31 21.25 -12.48 -6.07
N GLU A 32 21.91 -11.63 -5.30
CA GLU A 32 23.37 -11.46 -5.31
C GLU A 32 24.12 -12.47 -4.43
N GLY A 33 23.41 -13.38 -3.77
CA GLY A 33 24.02 -14.41 -2.95
C GLY A 33 24.41 -13.98 -1.54
N HIS A 34 23.69 -13.01 -0.97
CA HIS A 34 23.92 -12.48 0.36
C HIS A 34 22.74 -12.73 1.29
N PRO A 35 22.45 -14.00 1.66
CA PRO A 35 21.27 -14.33 2.46
C PRO A 35 21.27 -13.70 3.86
N GLU A 36 22.44 -13.53 4.47
CA GLU A 36 22.53 -12.92 5.79
C GLU A 36 22.14 -11.45 5.77
N ILE A 37 22.51 -10.74 4.69
CA ILE A 37 22.13 -9.34 4.50
C ILE A 37 20.63 -9.24 4.19
N ALA A 38 20.11 -10.16 3.38
CA ALA A 38 18.66 -10.22 3.13
C ALA A 38 17.88 -10.35 4.43
N GLN A 39 18.36 -11.17 5.37
CA GLN A 39 17.71 -11.34 6.66
C GLN A 39 17.67 -10.04 7.48
N LEU A 40 18.72 -9.25 7.45
CA LEU A 40 18.75 -7.94 8.12
C LEU A 40 17.68 -7.01 7.55
N PHE A 41 17.54 -6.96 6.23
CA PHE A 41 16.52 -6.15 5.60
C PHE A 41 15.10 -6.62 5.92
N LEU A 42 14.87 -7.93 5.98
CA LEU A 42 13.55 -8.47 6.33
C LEU A 42 13.17 -8.14 7.78
N GLU A 43 14.12 -8.21 8.70
CA GLU A 43 13.89 -7.80 10.09
C GLU A 43 13.53 -6.32 10.17
N ALA A 44 14.29 -5.47 9.47
CA ALA A 44 14.01 -4.04 9.44
C ALA A 44 12.64 -3.75 8.82
N ALA A 45 12.28 -4.44 7.74
CA ALA A 45 10.97 -4.28 7.11
C ALA A 45 9.83 -4.61 8.07
N GLY A 46 9.99 -5.67 8.87
CA GLY A 46 9.01 -6.05 9.90
C GLY A 46 8.87 -4.99 10.99
N ALA A 47 9.98 -4.42 11.44
CA ALA A 47 9.98 -3.36 12.45
C ALA A 47 9.28 -2.10 11.92
N GLU A 48 9.55 -1.72 10.67
CA GLU A 48 8.91 -0.55 10.05
C GLU A 48 7.40 -0.72 9.96
N ALA A 49 6.92 -1.95 9.71
CA ALA A 49 5.49 -2.23 9.69
C ALA A 49 4.85 -1.99 11.06
N ILE A 50 5.52 -2.41 12.14
CA ILE A 50 5.03 -2.21 13.51
C ILE A 50 4.95 -0.73 13.84
N HIS A 51 5.99 0.04 13.51
CA HIS A 51 6.02 1.49 13.72
C HIS A 51 4.91 2.18 12.94
N GLY A 52 4.76 1.83 11.66
CA GLY A 52 3.75 2.42 10.79
C GLY A 52 2.33 2.16 11.26
N VAL A 53 2.02 0.94 11.73
CA VAL A 53 0.72 0.59 12.28
C VAL A 53 0.44 1.40 13.56
N SER A 54 1.44 1.56 14.42
CA SER A 54 1.31 2.37 15.63
C SER A 54 0.94 3.83 15.29
N HIS A 55 1.69 4.44 14.37
CA HIS A 55 1.42 5.82 13.93
C HIS A 55 0.05 5.96 13.30
N LEU A 56 -0.33 4.98 12.48
CA LEU A 56 -1.63 4.98 11.80
C LEU A 56 -2.78 4.94 12.79
N LYS A 57 -2.68 4.12 13.83
CA LYS A 57 -3.68 4.05 14.89
C LYS A 57 -3.78 5.36 15.67
N VAL A 58 -2.65 5.95 16.03
CA VAL A 58 -2.61 7.23 16.75
C VAL A 58 -3.21 8.34 15.89
N ALA A 59 -2.98 8.30 14.57
CA ALA A 59 -3.56 9.26 13.63
C ALA A 59 -5.05 9.06 13.37
N GLY A 60 -5.65 8.00 13.92
CA GLY A 60 -7.07 7.72 13.71
C GLY A 60 -7.37 7.05 12.36
N GLY A 61 -6.35 6.46 11.73
CA GLY A 61 -6.49 5.82 10.42
C GLY A 61 -7.03 4.40 10.43
N VAL A 62 -7.35 3.87 11.60
CA VAL A 62 -7.93 2.53 11.75
C VAL A 62 -9.26 2.65 12.45
N GLY A 63 -10.34 2.39 11.74
CA GLY A 63 -11.68 2.41 12.30
C GLY A 63 -12.15 1.01 12.65
N SER A 64 -13.48 0.84 12.72
CA SER A 64 -14.08 -0.49 12.89
C SER A 64 -13.80 -1.34 11.63
N THR A 65 -13.99 -2.64 11.75
CA THR A 65 -13.85 -3.53 10.60
C THR A 65 -14.74 -3.10 9.44
N ARG A 66 -15.97 -2.72 9.73
CA ARG A 66 -16.91 -2.23 8.71
C ARG A 66 -16.39 -0.97 8.04
N GLU A 67 -15.96 0.00 8.82
CA GLU A 67 -15.39 1.24 8.29
C GLU A 67 -14.13 0.98 7.45
N ASN A 68 -13.28 0.10 7.91
CA ASN A 68 -12.05 -0.25 7.20
C ASN A 68 -12.34 -0.93 5.86
N LEU A 69 -13.36 -1.79 5.80
CA LEU A 69 -13.77 -2.43 4.55
C LEU A 69 -14.31 -1.41 3.55
N ASP A 70 -15.12 -0.47 4.02
CA ASP A 70 -15.68 0.58 3.19
C ASP A 70 -14.59 1.50 2.64
N GLU A 71 -13.69 1.94 3.49
CA GLU A 71 -12.56 2.79 3.10
C GLU A 71 -11.65 2.08 2.09
N SER A 72 -11.39 0.79 2.30
CA SER A 72 -10.57 0.00 1.39
C SER A 72 -11.21 -0.12 0.01
N ALA A 73 -12.52 -0.41 -0.05
CA ALA A 73 -13.24 -0.48 -1.31
C ALA A 73 -13.22 0.86 -2.05
N ASN A 74 -13.41 1.95 -1.33
CA ASN A 74 -13.39 3.31 -1.90
C ASN A 74 -11.99 3.68 -2.42
N GLY A 75 -10.94 3.29 -1.70
CA GLY A 75 -9.56 3.49 -2.13
C GLY A 75 -9.26 2.74 -3.43
N GLU A 76 -9.68 1.48 -3.52
CA GLU A 76 -9.52 0.68 -4.74
C GLU A 76 -10.29 1.29 -5.91
N ASP A 77 -11.53 1.77 -5.67
CA ASP A 77 -12.32 2.46 -6.70
C ASP A 77 -11.56 3.66 -7.28
N TYR A 78 -11.03 4.53 -6.44
CA TYR A 78 -10.28 5.69 -6.87
C TYR A 78 -9.04 5.29 -7.69
N GLU A 79 -8.30 4.32 -7.22
CA GLU A 79 -7.08 3.87 -7.90
C GLU A 79 -7.38 3.25 -9.26
N ILE A 80 -8.44 2.45 -9.36
CA ILE A 80 -8.83 1.76 -10.59
C ILE A 80 -9.43 2.74 -11.61
N GLU A 81 -10.33 3.61 -11.16
CA GLU A 81 -11.13 4.42 -12.08
C GLU A 81 -10.45 5.76 -12.44
N GLU A 82 -9.63 6.31 -11.55
CA GLU A 82 -9.05 7.64 -11.74
C GLU A 82 -7.53 7.68 -11.73
N MET A 83 -6.90 7.17 -10.69
CA MET A 83 -5.47 7.35 -10.48
C MET A 83 -4.62 6.60 -11.51
N TYR A 84 -4.74 5.29 -11.58
CA TYR A 84 -3.91 4.50 -12.50
C TYR A 84 -4.21 4.76 -13.97
N PRO A 85 -5.47 4.94 -14.41
CA PRO A 85 -5.71 5.32 -15.81
C PRO A 85 -4.97 6.59 -16.22
N ARG A 86 -4.92 7.59 -15.33
CA ARG A 86 -4.17 8.81 -15.57
C ARG A 86 -2.68 8.54 -15.63
N PHE A 87 -2.15 7.78 -14.68
CA PHE A 87 -0.73 7.44 -14.63
C PHE A 87 -0.29 6.68 -15.89
N ILE A 88 -1.12 5.75 -16.35
CA ILE A 88 -0.83 4.96 -17.57
C ILE A 88 -0.75 5.88 -18.79
N ARG A 89 -1.72 6.79 -18.95
CA ARG A 89 -1.72 7.74 -20.06
C ARG A 89 -0.47 8.62 -20.03
N GLU A 90 -0.15 9.15 -18.87
CA GLU A 90 1.02 10.02 -18.73
C GLU A 90 2.33 9.26 -19.02
N ALA A 91 2.45 8.04 -18.52
CA ALA A 91 3.63 7.20 -18.78
C ALA A 91 3.79 6.89 -20.28
N GLU A 92 2.67 6.57 -20.95
CA GLU A 92 2.69 6.32 -22.39
C GLU A 92 3.10 7.57 -23.18
N GLN A 93 2.59 8.73 -22.80
CA GLN A 93 2.93 10.00 -23.43
C GLN A 93 4.42 10.34 -23.27
N GLU A 94 5.00 9.93 -22.16
CA GLU A 94 6.42 10.16 -21.87
C GLU A 94 7.33 9.04 -22.39
N GLY A 95 6.76 8.04 -23.08
CA GLY A 95 7.53 6.93 -23.63
C GLY A 95 8.00 5.92 -22.57
N ARG A 96 7.43 5.96 -21.35
CA ARG A 96 7.80 5.07 -20.26
C ARG A 96 6.91 3.83 -20.25
N GLN A 97 7.19 2.92 -21.17
CA GLN A 97 6.43 1.66 -21.27
C GLN A 97 6.62 0.76 -20.06
N ASP A 98 7.77 0.80 -19.41
CA ASP A 98 8.06 0.08 -18.17
C ASP A 98 7.14 0.52 -17.04
N ALA A 99 6.98 1.82 -16.85
CA ALA A 99 6.08 2.39 -15.84
C ALA A 99 4.62 2.06 -16.17
N ALA A 100 4.21 2.23 -17.44
CA ALA A 100 2.86 1.89 -17.87
C ALA A 100 2.51 0.42 -17.59
N ALA A 101 3.44 -0.49 -17.85
CA ALA A 101 3.26 -1.92 -17.58
C ALA A 101 3.10 -2.18 -16.07
N SER A 102 3.91 -1.53 -15.25
CA SER A 102 3.82 -1.65 -13.78
C SER A 102 2.45 -1.17 -13.28
N PHE A 103 1.97 -0.04 -13.78
CA PHE A 103 0.66 0.49 -13.40
C PHE A 103 -0.49 -0.42 -13.84
N ARG A 104 -0.41 -1.00 -15.05
CA ARG A 104 -1.43 -1.95 -15.53
C ARG A 104 -1.50 -3.21 -14.67
N MET A 105 -0.35 -3.71 -14.26
CA MET A 105 -0.28 -4.88 -13.39
C MET A 105 -0.95 -4.59 -12.05
N ALA A 106 -0.73 -3.39 -11.49
CA ALA A 106 -1.39 -2.97 -10.26
C ALA A 106 -2.91 -2.93 -10.41
N VAL A 107 -3.41 -2.34 -11.50
CA VAL A 107 -4.86 -2.23 -11.76
C VAL A 107 -5.53 -3.61 -11.77
N GLU A 108 -4.91 -4.61 -12.38
CA GLU A 108 -5.49 -5.96 -12.39
C GLU A 108 -5.65 -6.54 -10.99
N ARG A 109 -4.65 -6.32 -10.13
CA ARG A 109 -4.72 -6.76 -8.73
C ARG A 109 -5.76 -5.97 -7.94
N GLU A 110 -5.84 -4.67 -8.18
CA GLU A 110 -6.78 -3.79 -7.49
C GLU A 110 -8.23 -4.13 -7.81
N ARG A 111 -8.53 -4.54 -9.03
CA ARG A 111 -9.88 -5.00 -9.40
C ARG A 111 -10.31 -6.20 -8.57
N HIS A 112 -9.41 -7.14 -8.35
CA HIS A 112 -9.66 -8.30 -7.51
C HIS A 112 -9.89 -7.88 -6.06
N HIS A 113 -9.04 -7.01 -5.54
CA HIS A 113 -9.17 -6.49 -4.17
C HIS A 113 -10.49 -5.75 -3.98
N ARG A 114 -10.87 -4.91 -4.94
CA ARG A 114 -12.14 -4.18 -4.89
C ARG A 114 -13.33 -5.13 -4.76
N ALA A 115 -13.37 -6.16 -5.58
CA ALA A 115 -14.45 -7.16 -5.53
C ALA A 115 -14.49 -7.85 -4.18
N MET A 116 -13.33 -8.23 -3.66
CA MET A 116 -13.17 -8.86 -2.35
C MET A 116 -13.72 -7.99 -1.22
N PHE A 117 -13.30 -6.72 -1.19
CA PHE A 117 -13.70 -5.78 -0.13
C PHE A 117 -15.19 -5.46 -0.19
N LYS A 118 -15.76 -5.27 -1.38
CA LYS A 118 -17.19 -5.03 -1.54
C LYS A 118 -18.02 -6.21 -1.09
N GLN A 119 -17.62 -7.42 -1.47
CA GLN A 119 -18.31 -8.64 -1.06
C GLN A 119 -18.24 -8.83 0.45
N ALA A 120 -17.06 -8.63 1.04
CA ALA A 120 -16.88 -8.75 2.48
C ALA A 120 -17.69 -7.69 3.24
N PHE A 121 -17.75 -6.47 2.74
CA PHE A 121 -18.53 -5.40 3.33
C PHE A 121 -20.02 -5.74 3.37
N GLU A 122 -20.56 -6.23 2.26
CA GLU A 122 -21.97 -6.63 2.18
C GLU A 122 -22.27 -7.79 3.14
N ALA A 123 -21.43 -8.82 3.16
CA ALA A 123 -21.59 -9.96 4.05
C ALA A 123 -21.48 -9.54 5.52
N PHE A 124 -20.55 -8.67 5.85
CA PHE A 124 -20.34 -8.15 7.20
C PHE A 124 -21.56 -7.33 7.66
N GLY A 125 -22.12 -6.52 6.79
CA GLY A 125 -23.29 -5.70 7.06
C GLY A 125 -24.54 -6.54 7.35
N ASN A 126 -24.61 -7.75 6.87
CA ASN A 126 -25.73 -8.69 7.08
C ASN A 126 -25.54 -9.58 8.32
N GLN A 127 -24.39 -9.55 8.95
CA GLN A 127 -24.10 -10.27 10.19
C GLN A 127 -24.51 -9.38 11.38
N ARG A 128 -25.42 -9.88 12.17
CA ARG A 128 -25.87 -9.23 13.40
C ARG A 128 -25.68 -10.14 14.59
#